data_314e788ee2ef7b6b1237ad88238d3fd9
#
_entry.id   314e788ee2ef7b6b1237ad88238d3fd9
#
_cell.length_a   1.000
_cell.length_b   1.000
_cell.length_c   1.000
_cell.angle_alpha   90.00
_cell.angle_beta   90.00
_cell.angle_gamma   90.00
#
_symmetry.space_group_name_H-M   'P 1'
#
loop_
_entity.id
_entity.type
_entity.pdbx_description
1 polymer ?
#
loop_
_entity_poly.entity_id
_entity_poly.type
_entity_poly.pdbx_seq_one_letter_code
_entity_poly.pdbx_strand_id
1 'polypeptide(L)'
;MAANGFKSRCLIVVVGFALLTSPSLANAQRVPPSFATNEILPLDEFSPALLGMFRKVMEIERDIQEYTTQYGVNIDLALAVCLQESGGNRNLRSRAGAQGYFQVMPATFQSLRVDTNIEAGIKYLSQMIKRFNREDYALAGYNAGPGRVRRGRPPLETLQYILSVGQYRNVLKLHRQSIRHHASQLRLEELREGDSWWTISQRIGVSVLQLRMHNPFLATRPLQIGQLMSYPTAARSNLLTTRGNDLEYRTRRGDNYLHLAFILEVDRDEFRDMNDLWRLQTLPVGQMLRIPVTWAGKYNEHKVQPDEDLRSVAAAHQSTPWRIIRDNNLFWDEQLKPDTVLKVRPAPPKRTYVTHRVARGDTLGALARRYGISIRAIQTANNMGRRTVIQIGQNLRIPTRTDD
;
A
#
# COMPACT_ATOMS: atom_id res chain seq x y z
N MET A 1 -69.61 -9.11 -22.14
CA MET A 1 -69.24 -7.94 -21.35
C MET A 1 -67.84 -8.14 -20.85
N ALA A 2 -66.92 -7.25 -21.20
CA ALA A 2 -65.50 -7.43 -21.23
C ALA A 2 -64.83 -7.41 -19.86
N ALA A 3 -63.89 -8.35 -19.61
CA ALA A 3 -62.95 -8.32 -18.54
C ALA A 3 -61.59 -7.90 -19.07
N ASN A 4 -61.12 -6.70 -18.67
CA ASN A 4 -59.79 -6.21 -18.97
C ASN A 4 -58.76 -6.73 -17.98
N GLY A 5 -57.88 -7.60 -18.43
CA GLY A 5 -56.70 -8.03 -17.70
C GLY A 5 -55.53 -7.09 -17.91
N PHE A 6 -55.04 -6.54 -16.84
CA PHE A 6 -53.82 -5.72 -16.77
C PHE A 6 -52.56 -6.62 -16.84
N LYS A 7 -51.92 -6.68 -18.00
CA LYS A 7 -50.62 -7.37 -18.15
C LYS A 7 -49.51 -6.36 -17.81
N SER A 8 -48.87 -6.58 -16.68
CA SER A 8 -47.61 -5.93 -16.31
C SER A 8 -46.50 -6.31 -17.30
N ARG A 9 -46.00 -5.35 -18.07
CA ARG A 9 -44.86 -5.51 -18.95
C ARG A 9 -43.60 -5.25 -18.19
N CYS A 10 -42.82 -6.30 -17.90
CA CYS A 10 -41.42 -6.18 -17.55
C CYS A 10 -40.66 -5.55 -18.71
N LEU A 11 -40.13 -4.36 -18.51
CA LEU A 11 -39.24 -3.69 -19.45
C LEU A 11 -37.84 -4.28 -19.28
N ILE A 12 -37.48 -5.23 -20.14
CA ILE A 12 -36.09 -5.68 -20.28
C ILE A 12 -35.37 -4.62 -21.10
N VAL A 13 -34.54 -3.79 -20.45
CA VAL A 13 -33.61 -2.91 -21.16
C VAL A 13 -32.49 -3.78 -21.71
N VAL A 14 -32.65 -4.18 -22.97
CA VAL A 14 -31.55 -4.74 -23.76
C VAL A 14 -30.68 -3.57 -24.17
N VAL A 15 -29.52 -3.41 -23.53
CA VAL A 15 -28.46 -2.54 -24.01
C VAL A 15 -27.91 -3.16 -25.29
N GLY A 16 -28.42 -2.68 -26.43
CA GLY A 16 -27.92 -3.03 -27.75
C GLY A 16 -26.47 -2.55 -27.88
N PHE A 17 -25.55 -3.51 -27.93
CA PHE A 17 -24.21 -3.27 -28.46
C PHE A 17 -24.37 -2.94 -29.94
N ALA A 18 -24.27 -1.66 -30.29
CA ALA A 18 -24.08 -1.26 -31.67
C ALA A 18 -22.74 -1.86 -32.13
N LEU A 19 -22.81 -2.89 -32.95
CA LEU A 19 -21.71 -3.35 -33.77
C LEU A 19 -21.37 -2.23 -34.76
N LEU A 20 -20.49 -1.31 -34.35
CA LEU A 20 -19.76 -0.49 -35.29
C LEU A 20 -18.90 -1.45 -36.11
N THR A 21 -19.29 -1.71 -37.33
CA THR A 21 -18.47 -2.36 -38.35
C THR A 21 -17.21 -1.55 -38.51
N SER A 22 -16.16 -1.98 -37.81
CA SER A 22 -14.80 -1.46 -37.99
C SER A 22 -14.35 -1.76 -39.43
N PRO A 23 -13.77 -0.82 -40.15
CA PRO A 23 -13.18 -1.11 -41.44
C PRO A 23 -12.07 -2.13 -41.25
N SER A 24 -12.10 -3.16 -42.07
CA SER A 24 -11.11 -4.17 -42.40
C SER A 24 -9.81 -4.15 -41.59
N LEU A 25 -9.64 -5.16 -40.75
CA LEU A 25 -8.40 -5.53 -40.03
C LEU A 25 -7.20 -5.88 -40.94
N ALA A 26 -7.27 -5.60 -42.24
CA ALA A 26 -6.23 -5.95 -43.21
C ALA A 26 -5.02 -4.98 -43.20
N ASN A 27 -5.08 -3.88 -42.44
CA ASN A 27 -3.98 -2.91 -42.27
C ASN A 27 -3.65 -2.65 -40.79
N ALA A 28 -3.82 -3.62 -39.91
CA ALA A 28 -3.12 -3.61 -38.65
C ALA A 28 -1.62 -3.66 -39.01
N GLN A 29 -1.00 -2.52 -39.19
CA GLN A 29 0.44 -2.39 -39.14
C GLN A 29 0.88 -3.20 -37.94
N ARG A 30 1.65 -4.27 -38.20
CA ARG A 30 2.37 -4.98 -37.16
C ARG A 30 3.13 -3.89 -36.41
N VAL A 31 2.65 -3.53 -35.22
CA VAL A 31 3.43 -2.73 -34.28
C VAL A 31 4.75 -3.49 -34.19
N PRO A 32 5.86 -2.91 -34.64
CA PRO A 32 7.12 -3.62 -34.58
C PRO A 32 7.33 -4.09 -33.15
N PRO A 33 7.90 -5.29 -32.93
CA PRO A 33 8.14 -5.81 -31.61
C PRO A 33 8.93 -4.77 -30.85
N SER A 34 8.28 -4.20 -29.84
CA SER A 34 8.82 -3.29 -28.84
C SER A 34 10.14 -2.66 -29.23
N PHE A 35 10.12 -1.41 -29.61
CA PHE A 35 11.24 -0.55 -29.27
C PHE A 35 11.33 -0.56 -27.73
N ALA A 36 11.99 -1.57 -27.17
CA ALA A 36 12.66 -1.44 -25.92
C ALA A 36 13.71 -0.37 -26.21
N THR A 37 13.34 0.88 -26.07
CA THR A 37 14.28 1.96 -26.08
C THR A 37 15.23 1.61 -24.94
N ASN A 38 16.53 1.47 -25.25
CA ASN A 38 17.59 1.37 -24.22
C ASN A 38 17.67 2.67 -23.41
N GLU A 39 16.66 3.50 -23.52
CA GLU A 39 16.52 4.77 -22.84
C GLU A 39 16.16 4.54 -21.37
N ILE A 40 17.03 5.05 -20.52
CA ILE A 40 16.76 5.08 -19.08
C ILE A 40 15.77 6.22 -18.80
N LEU A 41 14.55 5.87 -18.43
CA LEU A 41 13.55 6.87 -18.03
C LEU A 41 14.03 7.66 -16.82
N PRO A 42 13.61 8.95 -16.68
CA PRO A 42 14.00 9.79 -15.56
C PRO A 42 13.65 9.19 -14.18
N LEU A 43 14.45 9.51 -13.18
CA LEU A 43 14.31 9.02 -11.82
C LEU A 43 12.94 9.34 -11.18
N ASP A 44 12.39 10.50 -11.48
CA ASP A 44 11.13 11.00 -10.93
C ASP A 44 9.89 10.35 -11.56
N GLU A 45 10.06 9.55 -12.62
CA GLU A 45 9.02 8.69 -13.17
C GLU A 45 8.71 7.47 -12.28
N PHE A 46 9.62 7.10 -11.38
CA PHE A 46 9.49 5.89 -10.56
C PHE A 46 9.20 6.20 -9.09
N SER A 47 8.34 5.37 -8.51
CA SER A 47 8.05 5.37 -7.09
C SER A 47 9.33 5.16 -6.26
N PRO A 48 9.61 6.01 -5.27
CA PRO A 48 10.69 5.75 -4.32
C PRO A 48 10.53 4.40 -3.62
N ALA A 49 9.28 4.01 -3.30
CA ALA A 49 8.98 2.74 -2.66
C ALA A 49 9.38 1.55 -3.55
N LEU A 50 9.01 1.59 -4.84
CA LEU A 50 9.44 0.57 -5.79
C LEU A 50 10.96 0.47 -5.87
N LEU A 51 11.65 1.60 -6.05
CA LEU A 51 13.11 1.61 -6.16
C LEU A 51 13.79 1.08 -4.90
N GLY A 52 13.32 1.52 -3.72
CA GLY A 52 13.88 1.08 -2.45
C GLY A 52 13.64 -0.40 -2.16
N MET A 53 12.48 -0.93 -2.50
CA MET A 53 12.20 -2.36 -2.43
C MET A 53 13.05 -3.14 -3.43
N PHE A 54 13.11 -2.68 -4.67
CA PHE A 54 13.87 -3.37 -5.72
C PHE A 54 15.37 -3.38 -5.42
N ARG A 55 15.92 -2.31 -4.81
CA ARG A 55 17.30 -2.28 -4.35
C ARG A 55 17.62 -3.46 -3.42
N LYS A 56 16.73 -3.79 -2.50
CA LYS A 56 16.89 -4.95 -1.59
C LYS A 56 16.72 -6.28 -2.34
N VAL A 57 15.79 -6.34 -3.29
CA VAL A 57 15.57 -7.54 -4.11
C VAL A 57 16.77 -7.85 -5.01
N MET A 58 17.53 -6.84 -5.45
CA MET A 58 18.75 -7.05 -6.23
C MET A 58 19.80 -7.91 -5.49
N GLU A 59 19.84 -7.89 -4.15
CA GLU A 59 20.76 -8.70 -3.35
C GLU A 59 20.48 -10.21 -3.49
N ILE A 60 19.26 -10.58 -3.86
CA ILE A 60 18.80 -11.98 -3.98
C ILE A 60 18.31 -12.32 -5.39
N GLU A 61 18.50 -11.43 -6.35
CA GLU A 61 17.95 -11.62 -7.70
C GLU A 61 18.56 -12.83 -8.42
N ARG A 62 19.82 -13.14 -8.14
CA ARG A 62 20.49 -14.33 -8.67
C ARG A 62 19.78 -15.61 -8.22
N ASP A 63 19.50 -15.73 -6.95
CA ASP A 63 18.79 -16.89 -6.40
C ASP A 63 17.36 -16.99 -6.96
N ILE A 64 16.68 -15.85 -7.09
CA ILE A 64 15.36 -15.80 -7.74
C ILE A 64 15.47 -16.29 -9.19
N GLN A 65 16.47 -15.86 -9.95
CA GLN A 65 16.68 -16.28 -11.33
C GLN A 65 16.93 -17.79 -11.42
N GLU A 66 17.74 -18.34 -10.54
CA GLU A 66 18.06 -19.77 -10.49
C GLU A 66 16.78 -20.60 -10.27
N TYR A 67 16.04 -20.30 -9.19
CA TYR A 67 14.83 -21.06 -8.85
C TYR A 67 13.68 -20.81 -9.85
N THR A 68 13.56 -19.63 -10.46
CA THR A 68 12.56 -19.40 -11.50
C THR A 68 12.84 -20.24 -12.74
N THR A 69 14.11 -20.43 -13.09
CA THR A 69 14.55 -21.32 -14.18
C THR A 69 14.23 -22.78 -13.82
N GLN A 70 14.58 -23.21 -12.60
CA GLN A 70 14.34 -24.58 -12.12
C GLN A 70 12.87 -24.96 -12.10
N TYR A 71 12.00 -24.06 -11.65
CA TYR A 71 10.57 -24.35 -11.45
C TYR A 71 9.67 -23.87 -12.60
N GLY A 72 10.23 -23.27 -13.65
CA GLY A 72 9.49 -22.80 -14.82
C GLY A 72 8.56 -21.63 -14.50
N VAL A 73 8.98 -20.70 -13.62
CA VAL A 73 8.22 -19.49 -13.27
C VAL A 73 8.78 -18.29 -14.03
N ASN A 74 7.88 -17.43 -14.49
CA ASN A 74 8.32 -16.16 -15.11
C ASN A 74 9.02 -15.28 -14.06
N ILE A 75 10.22 -14.78 -14.38
CA ILE A 75 11.03 -14.00 -13.45
C ILE A 75 10.36 -12.70 -13.01
N ASP A 76 9.69 -11.97 -13.93
CA ASP A 76 9.01 -10.72 -13.57
C ASP A 76 7.84 -10.98 -12.60
N LEU A 77 7.19 -12.14 -12.72
CA LEU A 77 6.15 -12.57 -11.78
C LEU A 77 6.73 -12.88 -10.40
N ALA A 78 7.83 -13.62 -10.34
CA ALA A 78 8.48 -13.95 -9.06
C ALA A 78 9.01 -12.70 -8.35
N LEU A 79 9.65 -11.79 -9.09
CA LEU A 79 10.10 -10.49 -8.58
C LEU A 79 8.90 -9.66 -8.05
N ALA A 80 7.79 -9.61 -8.80
CA ALA A 80 6.60 -8.88 -8.39
C ALA A 80 5.97 -9.46 -7.11
N VAL A 81 5.93 -10.80 -6.99
CA VAL A 81 5.48 -11.46 -5.75
C VAL A 81 6.40 -11.09 -4.58
N CYS A 82 7.73 -11.18 -4.74
CA CYS A 82 8.68 -10.79 -3.70
C CYS A 82 8.51 -9.33 -3.27
N LEU A 83 8.34 -8.41 -4.23
CA LEU A 83 8.06 -7.00 -3.94
C LEU A 83 6.76 -6.82 -3.14
N GLN A 84 5.70 -7.54 -3.48
CA GLN A 84 4.41 -7.45 -2.81
C GLN A 84 4.42 -8.10 -1.42
N GLU A 85 5.13 -9.19 -1.23
CA GLU A 85 5.17 -9.95 0.02
C GLU A 85 6.02 -9.30 1.10
N SER A 86 7.21 -8.84 0.74
CA SER A 86 8.19 -8.35 1.71
C SER A 86 8.91 -7.08 1.30
N GLY A 87 8.85 -6.68 0.01
CA GLY A 87 9.70 -5.63 -0.52
C GLY A 87 11.20 -5.94 -0.37
N GLY A 88 11.60 -7.21 -0.41
CA GLY A 88 12.97 -7.64 -0.24
C GLY A 88 13.46 -7.69 1.21
N ASN A 89 12.56 -7.74 2.20
CA ASN A 89 12.96 -7.82 3.62
C ASN A 89 13.01 -9.27 4.10
N ARG A 90 14.22 -9.76 4.37
CA ARG A 90 14.50 -11.15 4.79
C ARG A 90 13.78 -11.56 6.08
N ASN A 91 13.80 -10.68 7.07
CA ASN A 91 13.32 -10.98 8.42
C ASN A 91 11.86 -10.58 8.65
N LEU A 92 11.11 -10.30 7.57
CA LEU A 92 9.71 -9.90 7.69
C LEU A 92 8.87 -11.09 8.17
N ARG A 93 8.03 -10.83 9.19
CA ARG A 93 7.06 -11.80 9.71
C ARG A 93 5.67 -11.18 9.73
N SER A 94 4.69 -11.82 9.11
CA SER A 94 3.30 -11.37 9.17
C SER A 94 2.66 -11.69 10.52
N ARG A 95 1.52 -11.05 10.82
CA ARG A 95 0.72 -11.40 12.02
C ARG A 95 0.21 -12.83 12.01
N ALA A 96 -0.01 -13.41 10.82
CA ALA A 96 -0.42 -14.80 10.63
C ALA A 96 0.75 -15.79 10.73
N GLY A 97 2.00 -15.31 10.84
CA GLY A 97 3.19 -16.14 10.96
C GLY A 97 3.92 -16.44 9.65
N ALA A 98 3.49 -15.91 8.51
CA ALA A 98 4.23 -16.00 7.25
C ALA A 98 5.58 -15.29 7.36
N GLN A 99 6.65 -15.81 6.71
CA GLN A 99 8.02 -15.40 6.94
C GLN A 99 8.80 -15.17 5.66
N GLY A 100 9.78 -14.27 5.74
CA GLY A 100 10.84 -14.09 4.77
C GLY A 100 10.45 -13.36 3.51
N TYR A 101 11.28 -13.45 2.50
CA TYR A 101 11.17 -12.74 1.24
C TYR A 101 9.84 -12.98 0.51
N PHE A 102 9.36 -14.23 0.55
CA PHE A 102 8.16 -14.69 -0.13
C PHE A 102 6.98 -14.96 0.82
N GLN A 103 7.09 -14.57 2.10
CA GLN A 103 6.06 -14.71 3.12
C GLN A 103 5.41 -16.11 3.15
N VAL A 104 6.24 -17.15 3.11
CA VAL A 104 5.76 -18.53 3.15
C VAL A 104 5.38 -18.91 4.59
N MET A 105 4.21 -19.54 4.74
CA MET A 105 3.78 -20.09 6.04
C MET A 105 4.68 -21.26 6.47
N PRO A 106 5.03 -21.40 7.78
CA PRO A 106 5.91 -22.46 8.26
C PRO A 106 5.47 -23.87 7.86
N ALA A 107 4.17 -24.18 7.93
CA ALA A 107 3.64 -25.48 7.52
C ALA A 107 3.82 -25.73 6.01
N THR A 108 3.63 -24.69 5.19
CA THR A 108 3.87 -24.76 3.74
C THR A 108 5.37 -24.98 3.47
N PHE A 109 6.23 -24.23 4.14
CA PHE A 109 7.68 -24.37 4.02
C PHE A 109 8.13 -25.82 4.28
N GLN A 110 7.70 -26.40 5.41
CA GLN A 110 8.01 -27.78 5.77
C GLN A 110 7.49 -28.79 4.72
N SER A 111 6.28 -28.59 4.20
CA SER A 111 5.69 -29.49 3.21
C SER A 111 6.40 -29.47 1.86
N LEU A 112 7.09 -28.38 1.53
CA LEU A 112 7.81 -28.23 0.27
C LEU A 112 9.17 -28.93 0.26
N ARG A 113 9.74 -29.24 1.42
CA ARG A 113 11.05 -29.91 1.58
C ARG A 113 12.14 -29.21 0.79
N VAL A 114 12.37 -27.95 1.10
CA VAL A 114 13.38 -27.06 0.50
C VAL A 114 14.14 -26.33 1.59
N ASP A 115 15.32 -25.81 1.27
CA ASP A 115 16.25 -25.26 2.27
C ASP A 115 16.10 -23.74 2.44
N THR A 116 15.61 -23.03 1.42
CA THR A 116 15.53 -21.56 1.44
C THR A 116 14.10 -21.04 1.28
N ASN A 117 13.86 -19.86 1.86
CA ASN A 117 12.56 -19.18 1.71
C ASN A 117 12.29 -18.75 0.27
N ILE A 118 13.34 -18.42 -0.49
CA ILE A 118 13.24 -18.03 -1.90
C ILE A 118 12.76 -19.21 -2.72
N GLU A 119 13.42 -20.36 -2.55
CA GLU A 119 13.02 -21.59 -3.21
C GLU A 119 11.59 -21.99 -2.86
N ALA A 120 11.26 -21.97 -1.56
CA ALA A 120 9.90 -22.28 -1.10
C ALA A 120 8.84 -21.43 -1.78
N GLY A 121 9.06 -20.13 -1.83
CA GLY A 121 8.11 -19.19 -2.46
C GLY A 121 7.93 -19.45 -3.95
N ILE A 122 9.01 -19.64 -4.68
CA ILE A 122 8.98 -19.87 -6.13
C ILE A 122 8.38 -21.26 -6.44
N LYS A 123 8.75 -22.29 -5.70
CA LYS A 123 8.19 -23.64 -5.83
C LYS A 123 6.68 -23.63 -5.55
N TYR A 124 6.25 -22.95 -4.49
CA TYR A 124 4.83 -22.83 -4.17
C TYR A 124 4.06 -22.06 -5.25
N LEU A 125 4.64 -20.97 -5.78
CA LEU A 125 4.07 -20.22 -6.88
C LEU A 125 3.93 -21.10 -8.14
N SER A 126 4.97 -21.88 -8.49
CA SER A 126 4.92 -22.86 -9.59
C SER A 126 3.79 -23.88 -9.40
N GLN A 127 3.64 -24.41 -8.18
CA GLN A 127 2.53 -25.35 -7.89
C GLN A 127 1.16 -24.70 -8.10
N MET A 128 0.99 -23.42 -7.71
CA MET A 128 -0.27 -22.69 -7.92
C MET A 128 -0.54 -22.45 -9.40
N ILE A 129 0.49 -22.07 -10.17
CA ILE A 129 0.40 -21.88 -11.63
C ILE A 129 -0.04 -23.21 -12.32
N LYS A 130 0.63 -24.30 -12.01
CA LYS A 130 0.28 -25.63 -12.55
C LYS A 130 -1.13 -26.07 -12.15
N ARG A 131 -1.54 -25.77 -10.93
CA ARG A 131 -2.87 -26.17 -10.40
C ARG A 131 -4.02 -25.45 -11.04
N PHE A 132 -3.88 -24.16 -11.29
CA PHE A 132 -5.00 -23.32 -11.74
C PHE A 132 -4.94 -23.00 -13.24
N ASN A 133 -3.79 -23.15 -13.87
CA ASN A 133 -3.54 -22.84 -15.28
C ASN A 133 -3.98 -21.40 -15.70
N ARG A 134 -4.09 -20.51 -14.70
CA ARG A 134 -4.42 -19.09 -14.84
C ARG A 134 -3.68 -18.32 -13.76
N GLU A 135 -3.01 -17.24 -14.16
CA GLU A 135 -2.13 -16.48 -13.27
C GLU A 135 -2.89 -15.80 -12.12
N ASP A 136 -4.03 -15.18 -12.41
CA ASP A 136 -4.86 -14.53 -11.40
C ASP A 136 -5.36 -15.51 -10.32
N TYR A 137 -5.76 -16.71 -10.73
CA TYR A 137 -6.14 -17.79 -9.81
C TYR A 137 -4.94 -18.38 -9.07
N ALA A 138 -3.78 -18.45 -9.73
CA ALA A 138 -2.55 -18.89 -9.07
C ALA A 138 -2.13 -17.90 -7.97
N LEU A 139 -2.18 -16.61 -8.25
CA LEU A 139 -1.93 -15.56 -7.26
C LEU A 139 -2.97 -15.56 -6.13
N ALA A 140 -4.25 -15.80 -6.45
CA ALA A 140 -5.27 -16.00 -5.43
C ALA A 140 -4.98 -17.22 -4.54
N GLY A 141 -4.53 -18.32 -5.15
CA GLY A 141 -4.13 -19.53 -4.45
C GLY A 141 -2.90 -19.35 -3.57
N TYR A 142 -1.95 -18.57 -4.05
CA TYR A 142 -0.74 -18.19 -3.30
C TYR A 142 -1.10 -17.40 -2.03
N ASN A 143 -1.89 -16.33 -2.18
CA ASN A 143 -2.25 -15.42 -1.09
C ASN A 143 -3.30 -15.99 -0.13
N ALA A 144 -4.43 -16.50 -0.64
CA ALA A 144 -5.56 -16.95 0.19
C ALA A 144 -5.59 -18.44 0.46
N GLY A 145 -4.69 -19.20 -0.18
CA GLY A 145 -4.68 -20.66 -0.16
C GLY A 145 -5.63 -21.29 -1.22
N PRO A 146 -5.22 -22.41 -1.82
CA PRO A 146 -5.94 -23.03 -2.94
C PRO A 146 -7.37 -23.50 -2.59
N GLY A 147 -7.63 -23.82 -1.32
CA GLY A 147 -8.95 -24.21 -0.85
C GLY A 147 -9.99 -23.09 -0.91
N ARG A 148 -9.58 -21.84 -0.69
CA ARG A 148 -10.48 -20.67 -0.80
C ARG A 148 -10.81 -20.32 -2.23
N VAL A 149 -9.84 -20.46 -3.14
CA VAL A 149 -10.03 -20.19 -4.57
C VAL A 149 -11.10 -21.13 -5.16
N ARG A 150 -11.09 -22.41 -4.78
CA ARG A 150 -12.09 -23.40 -5.22
C ARG A 150 -13.52 -23.03 -4.82
N ARG A 151 -13.73 -22.27 -3.75
CA ARG A 151 -15.05 -21.83 -3.30
C ARG A 151 -15.59 -20.62 -4.09
N GLY A 152 -14.85 -20.13 -5.10
CA GLY A 152 -15.31 -19.13 -6.07
C GLY A 152 -15.47 -17.69 -5.56
N ARG A 153 -15.03 -17.37 -4.33
CA ARG A 153 -15.14 -16.02 -3.76
C ARG A 153 -13.86 -15.62 -3.02
N PRO A 154 -12.83 -15.18 -3.72
CA PRO A 154 -11.65 -14.67 -3.05
C PRO A 154 -11.99 -13.42 -2.22
N PRO A 155 -11.40 -13.25 -1.03
CA PRO A 155 -11.54 -12.03 -0.24
C PRO A 155 -11.12 -10.79 -1.03
N LEU A 156 -11.66 -9.61 -0.66
CA LEU A 156 -11.26 -8.34 -1.27
C LEU A 156 -9.74 -8.11 -1.19
N GLU A 157 -9.13 -8.47 -0.07
CA GLU A 157 -7.68 -8.40 0.15
C GLU A 157 -6.90 -9.20 -0.90
N THR A 158 -7.39 -10.40 -1.25
CA THR A 158 -6.78 -11.22 -2.30
C THR A 158 -6.91 -10.59 -3.69
N LEU A 159 -8.03 -9.94 -3.99
CA LEU A 159 -8.19 -9.21 -5.24
C LEU A 159 -7.24 -8.00 -5.30
N GLN A 160 -7.06 -7.29 -4.19
CA GLN A 160 -6.07 -6.21 -4.09
C GLN A 160 -4.64 -6.73 -4.27
N TYR A 161 -4.34 -7.90 -3.69
CA TYR A 161 -3.06 -8.57 -3.87
C TYR A 161 -2.77 -8.88 -5.34
N ILE A 162 -3.72 -9.49 -6.05
CA ILE A 162 -3.58 -9.82 -7.49
C ILE A 162 -3.30 -8.56 -8.30
N LEU A 163 -4.04 -7.48 -8.04
CA LEU A 163 -3.84 -6.20 -8.74
C LEU A 163 -2.46 -5.60 -8.46
N SER A 164 -2.01 -5.62 -7.21
CA SER A 164 -0.69 -5.10 -6.82
C SER A 164 0.45 -5.89 -7.47
N VAL A 165 0.38 -7.22 -7.43
CA VAL A 165 1.38 -8.08 -8.11
C VAL A 165 1.37 -7.83 -9.61
N GLY A 166 0.18 -7.76 -10.24
CA GLY A 166 0.05 -7.46 -11.66
C GLY A 166 0.65 -6.10 -12.04
N GLN A 167 0.43 -5.09 -11.20
CA GLN A 167 1.01 -3.76 -11.39
C GLN A 167 2.55 -3.79 -11.34
N TYR A 168 3.14 -4.42 -10.32
CA TYR A 168 4.61 -4.56 -10.22
C TYR A 168 5.18 -5.35 -11.38
N ARG A 169 4.54 -6.47 -11.75
CA ARG A 169 4.95 -7.27 -12.89
C ARG A 169 4.98 -6.47 -14.20
N ASN A 170 3.92 -5.69 -14.47
CA ASN A 170 3.85 -4.86 -15.68
C ASN A 170 4.93 -3.79 -15.71
N VAL A 171 5.17 -3.12 -14.59
CA VAL A 171 6.23 -2.10 -14.49
C VAL A 171 7.61 -2.72 -14.67
N LEU A 172 7.86 -3.89 -14.07
CA LEU A 172 9.12 -4.63 -14.26
C LEU A 172 9.30 -5.07 -15.69
N LYS A 173 8.29 -5.67 -16.31
CA LYS A 173 8.35 -6.12 -17.71
C LYS A 173 8.70 -5.00 -18.67
N LEU A 174 8.16 -3.81 -18.45
CA LEU A 174 8.34 -2.66 -19.35
C LEU A 174 9.60 -1.83 -19.04
N HIS A 175 10.02 -1.75 -17.76
CA HIS A 175 10.99 -0.75 -17.31
C HIS A 175 12.07 -1.31 -16.38
N ARG A 176 12.31 -2.64 -16.37
CA ARG A 176 13.27 -3.26 -15.43
C ARG A 176 14.67 -2.66 -15.54
N GLN A 177 15.11 -2.30 -16.74
CA GLN A 177 16.42 -1.69 -16.95
C GLN A 177 16.52 -0.33 -16.23
N SER A 178 15.54 0.54 -16.42
CA SER A 178 15.48 1.85 -15.73
C SER A 178 15.36 1.69 -14.21
N ILE A 179 14.52 0.74 -13.76
CA ILE A 179 14.35 0.45 -12.33
C ILE A 179 15.69 -0.02 -11.74
N ARG A 180 16.37 -0.96 -12.38
CA ARG A 180 17.68 -1.46 -11.96
C ARG A 180 18.72 -0.34 -11.92
N HIS A 181 18.78 0.49 -12.97
CA HIS A 181 19.70 1.62 -13.04
C HIS A 181 19.52 2.54 -11.83
N HIS A 182 18.29 2.99 -11.53
CA HIS A 182 18.05 3.89 -10.42
C HIS A 182 18.16 3.22 -9.06
N ALA A 183 17.69 1.97 -8.93
CA ALA A 183 17.81 1.23 -7.69
C ALA A 183 19.27 0.94 -7.30
N SER A 184 20.16 0.68 -8.29
CA SER A 184 21.58 0.46 -8.02
C SER A 184 22.31 1.66 -7.44
N GLN A 185 21.76 2.87 -7.62
CA GLN A 185 22.29 4.10 -7.02
C GLN A 185 21.88 4.31 -5.57
N LEU A 186 20.90 3.52 -5.08
CA LEU A 186 20.52 3.54 -3.67
C LEU A 186 21.51 2.74 -2.84
N ARG A 187 21.78 3.22 -1.64
CA ARG A 187 22.58 2.49 -0.64
C ARG A 187 21.69 1.64 0.24
N LEU A 188 22.30 0.67 0.92
CA LEU A 188 21.69 -0.13 1.97
C LEU A 188 22.39 0.13 3.29
N GLU A 189 21.62 0.25 4.34
CA GLU A 189 22.08 0.34 5.73
C GLU A 189 21.42 -0.78 6.52
N GLU A 190 22.21 -1.52 7.29
CA GLU A 190 21.69 -2.51 8.22
C GLU A 190 21.36 -1.85 9.56
N LEU A 191 20.16 -2.10 10.06
CA LEU A 191 19.68 -1.53 11.31
C LEU A 191 20.39 -2.14 12.51
N ARG A 192 20.79 -1.27 13.45
CA ARG A 192 21.53 -1.58 14.66
C ARG A 192 20.67 -1.39 15.91
N GLU A 193 21.14 -1.84 17.02
CA GLU A 193 20.53 -1.57 18.32
C GLU A 193 20.45 -0.07 18.58
N GLY A 194 19.29 0.38 19.10
CA GLY A 194 19.02 1.81 19.34
C GLY A 194 18.63 2.62 18.10
N ASP A 195 18.58 2.01 16.90
CA ASP A 195 18.16 2.70 15.70
C ASP A 195 16.68 3.08 15.74
N SER A 196 16.44 4.31 15.32
CA SER A 196 15.12 4.88 15.03
C SER A 196 15.18 5.59 13.70
N TRP A 197 14.02 5.90 13.10
CA TRP A 197 13.97 6.71 11.87
C TRP A 197 14.79 7.99 11.99
N TRP A 198 14.77 8.59 13.17
CA TRP A 198 15.48 9.82 13.46
C TRP A 198 16.99 9.60 13.55
N THR A 199 17.46 8.64 14.37
CA THR A 199 18.90 8.40 14.54
C THR A 199 19.58 7.95 13.25
N ILE A 200 18.86 7.18 12.42
CA ILE A 200 19.34 6.79 11.10
C ILE A 200 19.40 8.00 10.16
N SER A 201 18.35 8.80 10.12
CA SER A 201 18.30 10.05 9.33
C SER A 201 19.49 10.96 9.64
N GLN A 202 19.82 11.12 10.93
CA GLN A 202 21.00 11.86 11.39
C GLN A 202 22.31 11.25 10.87
N ARG A 203 22.46 9.94 11.07
CA ARG A 203 23.71 9.23 10.75
C ARG A 203 24.04 9.24 9.27
N ILE A 204 23.04 9.16 8.40
CA ILE A 204 23.25 9.04 6.96
C ILE A 204 22.94 10.31 6.17
N GLY A 205 22.43 11.38 6.83
CA GLY A 205 22.13 12.65 6.18
C GLY A 205 20.95 12.60 5.19
N VAL A 206 19.97 11.70 5.42
CA VAL A 206 18.78 11.57 4.57
C VAL A 206 17.53 11.82 5.40
N SER A 207 16.59 12.63 4.90
CA SER A 207 15.39 12.97 5.65
C SER A 207 14.55 11.75 6.03
N VAL A 208 13.86 11.81 7.17
CA VAL A 208 12.93 10.74 7.60
C VAL A 208 11.85 10.47 6.54
N LEU A 209 11.37 11.51 5.86
CA LEU A 209 10.41 11.35 4.76
C LEU A 209 10.99 10.47 3.64
N GLN A 210 12.22 10.75 3.19
CA GLN A 210 12.86 9.97 2.14
C GLN A 210 13.13 8.53 2.56
N LEU A 211 13.56 8.32 3.81
CA LEU A 211 13.76 6.98 4.36
C LEU A 211 12.46 6.18 4.34
N ARG A 212 11.36 6.76 4.81
CA ARG A 212 10.05 6.11 4.82
C ARG A 212 9.54 5.83 3.42
N MET A 213 9.69 6.80 2.50
CA MET A 213 9.26 6.65 1.09
C MET A 213 9.96 5.49 0.38
N HIS A 214 11.24 5.22 0.70
CA HIS A 214 11.97 4.09 0.12
C HIS A 214 11.76 2.76 0.84
N ASN A 215 11.13 2.76 2.04
CA ASN A 215 11.00 1.57 2.89
C ASN A 215 9.57 1.36 3.40
N PRO A 216 8.59 1.12 2.50
CA PRO A 216 7.18 1.06 2.87
C PRO A 216 6.87 -0.02 3.91
N PHE A 217 7.53 -1.19 3.86
CA PHE A 217 7.31 -2.27 4.82
C PHE A 217 7.87 -1.98 6.21
N LEU A 218 8.92 -1.17 6.31
CA LEU A 218 9.48 -0.74 7.59
C LEU A 218 8.66 0.39 8.21
N ALA A 219 7.97 1.19 7.40
CA ALA A 219 7.20 2.35 7.86
C ALA A 219 6.01 2.00 8.76
N THR A 220 5.55 0.74 8.75
CA THR A 220 4.35 0.30 9.49
C THR A 220 4.66 -0.50 10.75
N ARG A 221 5.93 -0.73 11.06
CA ARG A 221 6.37 -1.65 12.12
C ARG A 221 7.51 -1.01 12.92
N PRO A 222 7.70 -1.44 14.16
CA PRO A 222 8.95 -1.15 14.86
C PRO A 222 10.14 -1.66 14.05
N LEU A 223 11.17 -0.85 13.96
CA LEU A 223 12.43 -1.23 13.33
C LEU A 223 13.08 -2.37 14.13
N GLN A 224 13.65 -3.33 13.43
CA GLN A 224 14.31 -4.49 14.04
C GLN A 224 15.78 -4.55 13.62
N ILE A 225 16.63 -4.93 14.53
CA ILE A 225 18.07 -5.13 14.28
C ILE A 225 18.26 -6.12 13.10
N GLY A 226 19.21 -5.84 12.22
CA GLY A 226 19.54 -6.67 11.08
C GLY A 226 18.61 -6.50 9.87
N GLN A 227 17.59 -5.61 9.93
CA GLN A 227 16.81 -5.25 8.76
C GLN A 227 17.60 -4.29 7.85
N LEU A 228 17.43 -4.46 6.53
CA LEU A 228 18.03 -3.56 5.55
C LEU A 228 17.09 -2.38 5.24
N MET A 229 17.64 -1.20 5.34
CA MET A 229 17.01 0.05 4.93
C MET A 229 17.69 0.58 3.66
N SER A 230 16.90 0.84 2.62
CA SER A 230 17.39 1.47 1.39
C SER A 230 17.22 2.99 1.46
N TYR A 231 18.21 3.73 0.91
CA TYR A 231 18.14 5.18 0.92
C TYR A 231 18.90 5.80 -0.27
N PRO A 232 18.50 7.01 -0.74
CA PRO A 232 19.17 7.70 -1.82
C PRO A 232 20.47 8.33 -1.34
N THR A 233 21.46 8.47 -2.24
CA THR A 233 22.73 9.15 -1.97
C THR A 233 22.64 10.67 -2.07
N ALA A 234 21.59 11.18 -2.69
CA ALA A 234 21.30 12.60 -2.81
C ALA A 234 19.86 12.90 -2.38
N ALA A 235 19.64 14.08 -1.82
CA ALA A 235 18.30 14.53 -1.44
C ALA A 235 17.41 14.60 -2.69
N ARG A 236 16.23 13.98 -2.62
CA ARG A 236 15.16 14.17 -3.60
C ARG A 236 14.28 15.33 -3.16
N SER A 237 14.26 16.39 -3.93
CA SER A 237 13.33 17.49 -3.74
C SER A 237 11.90 17.09 -4.16
N ASN A 238 10.90 17.70 -3.55
CA ASN A 238 9.50 17.68 -4.01
C ASN A 238 8.80 16.32 -3.99
N LEU A 239 9.08 15.47 -3.00
CA LEU A 239 8.30 14.24 -2.78
C LEU A 239 6.85 14.55 -2.40
N LEU A 240 6.64 15.58 -1.59
CA LEU A 240 5.35 16.15 -1.24
C LEU A 240 5.31 17.61 -1.63
N THR A 241 4.18 18.07 -2.13
CA THR A 241 3.92 19.49 -2.43
C THR A 241 2.83 20.02 -1.51
N THR A 242 2.82 21.32 -1.28
CA THR A 242 1.78 21.99 -0.49
C THR A 242 0.88 22.79 -1.42
N ARG A 243 -0.44 22.64 -1.24
CA ARG A 243 -1.44 23.48 -1.90
C ARG A 243 -2.35 24.08 -0.83
N GLY A 244 -2.10 25.31 -0.47
CA GLY A 244 -2.75 25.93 0.69
C GLY A 244 -2.37 25.17 1.97
N ASN A 245 -3.36 24.59 2.65
CA ASN A 245 -3.16 23.78 3.86
C ASN A 245 -3.07 22.28 3.62
N ASP A 246 -3.24 21.84 2.38
CA ASP A 246 -3.23 20.43 2.01
C ASP A 246 -1.84 20.00 1.54
N LEU A 247 -1.49 18.75 1.80
CA LEU A 247 -0.35 18.09 1.19
C LEU A 247 -0.82 17.28 -0.01
N GLU A 248 -0.01 17.32 -1.07
CA GLU A 248 -0.26 16.59 -2.29
C GLU A 248 0.92 15.70 -2.66
N TYR A 249 0.62 14.58 -3.29
CA TYR A 249 1.60 13.63 -3.83
C TYR A 249 1.28 13.34 -5.29
N ARG A 250 2.27 13.52 -6.17
CA ARG A 250 2.15 13.11 -7.57
C ARG A 250 2.54 11.65 -7.74
N THR A 251 1.61 10.84 -8.22
CA THR A 251 1.83 9.40 -8.41
C THR A 251 2.87 9.11 -9.48
N ARG A 252 3.64 8.05 -9.26
CA ARG A 252 4.72 7.56 -10.09
C ARG A 252 4.55 6.10 -10.44
N ARG A 253 5.31 5.60 -11.43
CA ARG A 253 5.29 4.17 -11.81
C ARG A 253 5.67 3.28 -10.63
N GLY A 254 4.81 2.31 -10.33
CA GLY A 254 4.99 1.39 -9.20
C GLY A 254 4.49 1.90 -7.87
N ASP A 255 3.80 3.05 -7.83
CA ASP A 255 3.08 3.46 -6.62
C ASP A 255 1.88 2.57 -6.35
N ASN A 256 1.70 2.28 -5.07
CA ASN A 256 0.56 1.54 -4.56
C ASN A 256 -0.09 2.38 -3.45
N TYR A 257 -1.40 2.61 -3.53
CA TYR A 257 -2.08 3.48 -2.57
C TYR A 257 -2.02 2.93 -1.13
N LEU A 258 -1.95 1.61 -0.95
CA LEU A 258 -1.78 1.00 0.38
C LEU A 258 -0.42 1.33 0.97
N HIS A 259 0.63 1.25 0.16
CA HIS A 259 1.98 1.63 0.58
C HIS A 259 2.06 3.12 0.89
N LEU A 260 1.47 3.98 0.05
CA LEU A 260 1.43 5.42 0.31
C LEU A 260 0.69 5.74 1.62
N ALA A 261 -0.47 5.11 1.86
CA ALA A 261 -1.20 5.28 3.10
C ALA A 261 -0.37 4.86 4.32
N PHE A 262 0.39 3.78 4.23
CA PHE A 262 1.29 3.32 5.28
C PHE A 262 2.47 4.27 5.49
N ILE A 263 3.15 4.66 4.42
CA ILE A 263 4.30 5.58 4.49
C ILE A 263 3.90 6.90 5.15
N LEU A 264 2.74 7.43 4.77
CA LEU A 264 2.25 8.73 5.21
C LEU A 264 1.46 8.69 6.52
N GLU A 265 1.23 7.49 7.08
CA GLU A 265 0.43 7.29 8.30
C GLU A 265 -0.97 7.90 8.22
N VAL A 266 -1.64 7.67 7.11
CA VAL A 266 -3.01 8.11 6.88
C VAL A 266 -3.99 6.93 6.90
N ASP A 267 -5.24 7.19 7.27
CA ASP A 267 -6.27 6.17 7.19
C ASP A 267 -6.54 5.80 5.72
N ARG A 268 -6.51 4.51 5.41
CA ARG A 268 -6.62 4.01 4.03
C ARG A 268 -7.97 4.32 3.39
N ASP A 269 -9.03 4.24 4.17
CA ASP A 269 -10.38 4.49 3.65
C ASP A 269 -10.58 5.99 3.45
N GLU A 270 -10.09 6.83 4.36
CA GLU A 270 -10.10 8.27 4.24
C GLU A 270 -9.26 8.76 3.05
N PHE A 271 -8.04 8.22 2.90
CA PHE A 271 -7.16 8.54 1.77
C PHE A 271 -7.78 8.18 0.42
N ARG A 272 -8.42 7.01 0.36
CA ARG A 272 -9.15 6.57 -0.83
C ARG A 272 -10.36 7.46 -1.13
N ASP A 273 -11.19 7.69 -0.12
CA ASP A 273 -12.44 8.45 -0.29
C ASP A 273 -12.17 9.92 -0.66
N MET A 274 -11.10 10.53 -0.13
CA MET A 274 -10.68 11.89 -0.45
C MET A 274 -10.21 12.03 -1.91
N ASN A 275 -9.69 10.96 -2.49
CA ASN A 275 -9.14 10.94 -3.84
C ASN A 275 -10.03 10.19 -4.84
N ASP A 276 -11.28 9.87 -4.48
CA ASP A 276 -12.24 9.12 -5.31
C ASP A 276 -11.70 7.78 -5.85
N LEU A 277 -10.81 7.13 -5.07
CA LEU A 277 -10.17 5.90 -5.49
C LEU A 277 -11.06 4.68 -5.20
N TRP A 278 -11.22 3.81 -6.16
CA TRP A 278 -11.89 2.53 -5.99
C TRP A 278 -10.97 1.54 -5.27
N ARG A 279 -11.57 0.63 -4.48
CA ARG A 279 -10.80 -0.39 -3.72
C ARG A 279 -9.93 -1.30 -4.60
N LEU A 280 -10.29 -1.46 -5.85
CA LEU A 280 -9.60 -2.29 -6.83
C LEU A 280 -9.07 -1.45 -8.00
N GLN A 281 -8.53 -0.29 -7.71
CA GLN A 281 -7.94 0.61 -8.67
C GLN A 281 -6.41 0.64 -8.53
N THR A 282 -5.73 0.58 -9.65
CA THR A 282 -4.31 0.94 -9.75
C THR A 282 -4.19 2.46 -9.89
N LEU A 283 -3.13 3.04 -9.35
CA LEU A 283 -2.91 4.48 -9.46
C LEU A 283 -2.38 4.83 -10.86
N PRO A 284 -3.05 5.70 -11.60
CA PRO A 284 -2.51 6.27 -12.85
C PRO A 284 -1.24 7.06 -12.53
N VAL A 285 -0.26 7.03 -13.43
CA VAL A 285 0.96 7.83 -13.30
C VAL A 285 0.64 9.31 -13.51
N GLY A 286 1.20 10.17 -12.67
CA GLY A 286 1.03 11.62 -12.75
C GLY A 286 -0.22 12.18 -12.08
N GLN A 287 -1.07 11.33 -11.49
CA GLN A 287 -2.23 11.78 -10.73
C GLN A 287 -1.79 12.51 -9.45
N MET A 288 -2.39 13.66 -9.18
CA MET A 288 -2.21 14.35 -7.89
C MET A 288 -3.14 13.73 -6.85
N LEU A 289 -2.56 13.20 -5.79
CA LEU A 289 -3.30 12.67 -4.65
C LEU A 289 -3.23 13.66 -3.49
N ARG A 290 -4.38 14.00 -2.95
CA ARG A 290 -4.49 14.77 -1.70
C ARG A 290 -4.22 13.83 -0.52
N ILE A 291 -3.37 14.28 0.40
CA ILE A 291 -3.03 13.51 1.59
C ILE A 291 -3.96 13.95 2.71
N PRO A 292 -4.82 13.06 3.24
CA PRO A 292 -5.73 13.43 4.30
C PRO A 292 -4.93 13.84 5.54
N VAL A 293 -5.29 14.96 6.08
CA VAL A 293 -4.85 15.35 7.39
C VAL A 293 -5.77 14.65 8.37
N THR A 294 -5.26 13.70 9.11
CA THR A 294 -6.04 12.83 10.00
C THR A 294 -6.78 13.56 11.12
N TRP A 295 -6.71 14.88 11.14
CA TRP A 295 -7.44 15.70 12.09
C TRP A 295 -7.92 17.00 11.44
N ALA A 296 -9.23 17.24 11.48
CA ALA A 296 -9.87 18.46 10.99
C ALA A 296 -9.60 19.69 11.88
N GLY A 297 -8.82 19.54 12.93
CA GLY A 297 -8.45 20.61 13.84
C GLY A 297 -7.48 21.61 13.21
N LYS A 298 -7.55 22.85 13.64
CA LYS A 298 -6.56 23.86 13.31
C LYS A 298 -5.19 23.39 13.79
N TYR A 299 -4.15 23.62 12.99
CA TYR A 299 -2.79 23.47 13.50
C TYR A 299 -2.45 24.66 14.39
N ASN A 300 -1.62 24.41 15.39
CA ASN A 300 -1.01 25.44 16.19
C ASN A 300 0.28 25.89 15.50
N GLU A 301 0.52 27.18 15.45
CA GLU A 301 1.83 27.68 15.08
C GLU A 301 2.75 27.58 16.30
N HIS A 302 3.95 27.04 16.08
CA HIS A 302 4.97 26.92 17.09
C HIS A 302 6.26 27.59 16.56
N LYS A 303 6.73 28.60 17.26
CA LYS A 303 7.98 29.25 16.94
C LYS A 303 9.12 28.55 17.70
N VAL A 304 10.03 27.92 16.95
CA VAL A 304 11.13 27.13 17.50
C VAL A 304 12.06 28.00 18.36
N GLN A 305 12.32 27.56 19.57
CA GLN A 305 13.26 28.20 20.48
C GLN A 305 14.71 27.69 20.25
N PRO A 306 15.76 28.41 20.72
CA PRO A 306 17.13 28.00 20.44
C PRO A 306 17.54 26.59 20.85
N ASP A 307 16.94 26.06 21.92
CA ASP A 307 17.27 24.74 22.49
C ASP A 307 16.23 23.66 22.19
N GLU A 308 15.29 23.94 21.32
CA GLU A 308 14.24 22.97 20.97
C GLU A 308 14.64 22.07 19.82
N ASP A 309 14.28 20.81 19.96
CA ASP A 309 14.31 19.81 18.90
C ASP A 309 12.89 19.33 18.53
N LEU A 310 12.77 18.54 17.47
CA LEU A 310 11.47 18.00 17.05
C LEU A 310 10.77 17.14 18.11
N ARG A 311 11.52 16.57 19.06
CA ARG A 311 10.94 15.74 20.12
C ARG A 311 10.32 16.60 21.20
N SER A 312 11.01 17.66 21.60
CA SER A 312 10.49 18.63 22.58
C SER A 312 9.26 19.34 22.05
N VAL A 313 9.29 19.82 20.79
CA VAL A 313 8.13 20.42 20.14
C VAL A 313 6.98 19.42 20.01
N ALA A 314 7.25 18.19 19.61
CA ALA A 314 6.22 17.14 19.51
C ALA A 314 5.58 16.81 20.86
N ALA A 315 6.37 16.74 21.92
CA ALA A 315 5.90 16.48 23.27
C ALA A 315 5.01 17.63 23.78
N ALA A 316 5.45 18.89 23.59
CA ALA A 316 4.70 20.07 24.00
C ALA A 316 3.30 20.17 23.35
N HIS A 317 3.16 19.66 22.13
CA HIS A 317 1.89 19.70 21.38
C HIS A 317 1.17 18.35 21.30
N GLN A 318 1.54 17.35 22.09
CA GLN A 318 0.96 15.99 22.01
C GLN A 318 0.96 15.42 20.58
N SER A 319 2.00 15.76 19.81
CA SER A 319 2.19 15.33 18.42
C SER A 319 3.28 14.24 18.32
N THR A 320 3.72 13.93 17.10
CA THR A 320 4.89 13.09 16.87
C THR A 320 5.89 13.82 15.98
N PRO A 321 7.20 13.57 16.12
CA PRO A 321 8.21 14.17 15.26
C PRO A 321 7.92 13.92 13.77
N TRP A 322 7.46 12.72 13.42
CA TRP A 322 7.09 12.40 12.04
C TRP A 322 5.97 13.29 11.49
N ARG A 323 4.93 13.57 12.29
CA ARG A 323 3.85 14.47 11.86
C ARG A 323 4.33 15.87 11.61
N ILE A 324 5.19 16.40 12.48
CA ILE A 324 5.77 17.72 12.30
C ILE A 324 6.61 17.77 11.02
N ILE A 325 7.46 16.77 10.80
CA ILE A 325 8.26 16.65 9.56
C ILE A 325 7.35 16.66 8.34
N ARG A 326 6.32 15.82 8.32
CA ARG A 326 5.39 15.70 7.20
C ARG A 326 4.62 17.01 6.96
N ASP A 327 4.01 17.56 8.01
CA ASP A 327 3.11 18.70 7.89
C ASP A 327 3.84 20.01 7.55
N ASN A 328 5.15 20.05 7.75
CA ASN A 328 6.02 21.18 7.40
C ASN A 328 6.97 20.88 6.24
N ASN A 329 6.87 19.70 5.61
CA ASN A 329 7.76 19.27 4.52
C ASN A 329 9.24 19.45 4.85
N LEU A 330 9.63 19.13 6.10
CA LEU A 330 11.00 19.30 6.56
C LEU A 330 11.89 18.24 5.93
N PHE A 331 12.96 18.69 5.29
CA PHE A 331 14.09 17.86 4.92
C PHE A 331 15.14 17.93 6.03
N TRP A 332 15.87 16.84 6.21
CA TRP A 332 16.87 16.73 7.25
C TRP A 332 17.90 17.86 7.25
N ASP A 333 18.28 18.34 6.06
CA ASP A 333 19.28 19.41 5.86
C ASP A 333 18.81 20.77 6.36
N GLU A 334 17.51 20.95 6.57
CA GLU A 334 16.95 22.11 7.26
C GLU A 334 17.01 21.83 8.76
N GLN A 335 18.15 22.14 9.38
CA GLN A 335 18.20 22.24 10.83
C GLN A 335 17.06 23.13 11.30
N LEU A 336 16.32 22.67 12.31
CA LEU A 336 15.36 23.53 12.99
C LEU A 336 16.12 24.76 13.52
N LYS A 337 15.98 25.84 12.79
CA LYS A 337 16.59 27.08 13.21
C LYS A 337 15.67 27.74 14.24
N PRO A 338 16.23 28.38 15.27
CA PRO A 338 15.47 29.29 16.10
C PRO A 338 14.64 30.23 15.21
N ASP A 339 13.47 30.62 15.66
CA ASP A 339 12.51 31.45 14.95
C ASP A 339 11.78 30.78 13.77
N THR A 340 12.09 29.54 13.41
CA THR A 340 11.29 28.80 12.42
C THR A 340 9.86 28.59 12.95
N VAL A 341 8.86 28.95 12.15
CA VAL A 341 7.45 28.73 12.51
C VAL A 341 7.00 27.38 11.96
N LEU A 342 6.65 26.47 12.86
CA LEU A 342 6.15 25.14 12.54
C LEU A 342 4.63 25.08 12.65
N LYS A 343 3.98 24.44 11.72
CA LYS A 343 2.59 24.00 11.82
C LYS A 343 2.55 22.69 12.60
N VAL A 344 2.02 22.69 13.81
CA VAL A 344 1.97 21.51 14.65
C VAL A 344 0.52 21.10 14.90
N ARG A 345 0.21 19.88 14.57
CA ARG A 345 -1.09 19.26 14.84
C ARG A 345 -0.93 18.22 15.93
N PRO A 346 -1.76 18.24 16.98
CA PRO A 346 -1.75 17.19 17.98
C PRO A 346 -2.07 15.84 17.33
N ALA A 347 -1.57 14.76 17.92
CA ALA A 347 -1.96 13.43 17.50
C ALA A 347 -3.47 13.26 17.71
N PRO A 348 -4.20 12.64 16.77
CA PRO A 348 -5.60 12.30 17.06
C PRO A 348 -5.63 11.41 18.30
N PRO A 349 -6.60 11.61 19.18
CA PRO A 349 -6.77 10.75 20.33
C PRO A 349 -6.86 9.29 19.88
N LYS A 350 -6.25 8.39 20.62
CA LYS A 350 -6.34 6.95 20.32
C LYS A 350 -7.83 6.58 20.31
N ARG A 351 -8.32 6.18 19.13
CA ARG A 351 -9.69 5.67 19.04
C ARG A 351 -9.79 4.41 19.87
N THR A 352 -10.54 4.46 20.94
CA THR A 352 -10.95 3.30 21.70
C THR A 352 -12.22 2.72 21.10
N TYR A 353 -12.41 1.43 21.24
CA TYR A 353 -13.56 0.72 20.68
C TYR A 353 -14.18 -0.16 21.73
N VAL A 354 -15.51 -0.19 21.78
CA VAL A 354 -16.25 -1.25 22.46
C VAL A 354 -16.76 -2.26 21.41
N THR A 355 -16.80 -3.52 21.79
CA THR A 355 -17.39 -4.55 20.94
C THR A 355 -18.87 -4.65 21.25
N HIS A 356 -19.71 -4.42 20.25
CA HIS A 356 -21.16 -4.62 20.33
C HIS A 356 -21.55 -5.87 19.56
N ARG A 357 -22.20 -6.83 20.24
CA ARG A 357 -22.80 -8.00 19.59
C ARG A 357 -24.21 -7.63 19.14
N VAL A 358 -24.42 -7.66 17.82
CA VAL A 358 -25.72 -7.30 17.21
C VAL A 358 -26.84 -8.19 17.73
N ALA A 359 -27.85 -7.58 18.30
CA ALA A 359 -29.06 -8.22 18.80
C ALA A 359 -30.23 -8.07 17.80
N ARG A 360 -31.30 -8.83 18.04
CA ARG A 360 -32.53 -8.69 17.23
C ARG A 360 -33.10 -7.28 17.41
N GLY A 361 -33.38 -6.61 16.30
CA GLY A 361 -33.87 -5.23 16.25
C GLY A 361 -32.77 -4.16 16.14
N ASP A 362 -31.48 -4.51 16.25
CA ASP A 362 -30.40 -3.56 16.03
C ASP A 362 -30.32 -3.14 14.57
N THR A 363 -30.11 -1.85 14.38
CA THR A 363 -29.74 -1.26 13.08
C THR A 363 -28.55 -0.34 13.28
N LEU A 364 -27.77 -0.10 12.22
CA LEU A 364 -26.66 0.85 12.32
C LEU A 364 -27.10 2.23 12.77
N GLY A 365 -28.31 2.67 12.37
CA GLY A 365 -28.87 3.94 12.81
C GLY A 365 -29.22 3.98 14.30
N ALA A 366 -29.78 2.88 14.84
CA ALA A 366 -30.07 2.76 16.28
C ALA A 366 -28.77 2.71 17.10
N LEU A 367 -27.77 1.96 16.64
CA LEU A 367 -26.45 1.88 17.28
C LEU A 367 -25.71 3.21 17.22
N ALA A 368 -25.77 3.92 16.09
CA ALA A 368 -25.17 5.24 15.95
C ALA A 368 -25.75 6.23 16.98
N ARG A 369 -27.08 6.26 17.15
CA ARG A 369 -27.74 7.08 18.16
C ARG A 369 -27.39 6.63 19.59
N ARG A 370 -27.40 5.32 19.85
CA ARG A 370 -27.10 4.76 21.18
C ARG A 370 -25.70 5.11 21.67
N TYR A 371 -24.72 5.10 20.76
CA TYR A 371 -23.30 5.34 21.07
C TYR A 371 -22.87 6.79 20.78
N GLY A 372 -23.78 7.67 20.34
CA GLY A 372 -23.49 9.08 20.08
C GLY A 372 -22.50 9.32 18.94
N ILE A 373 -22.45 8.42 17.95
CA ILE A 373 -21.51 8.48 16.82
C ILE A 373 -22.25 8.42 15.48
N SER A 374 -21.56 8.70 14.38
CA SER A 374 -22.17 8.59 13.05
C SER A 374 -22.23 7.13 12.56
N ILE A 375 -23.23 6.82 11.71
CA ILE A 375 -23.30 5.53 11.00
C ILE A 375 -21.98 5.29 10.23
N ARG A 376 -21.43 6.34 9.64
CA ARG A 376 -20.16 6.27 8.90
C ARG A 376 -19.00 5.85 9.79
N ALA A 377 -18.94 6.31 11.04
CA ALA A 377 -17.92 5.89 12.00
C ALA A 377 -17.99 4.38 12.29
N ILE A 378 -19.20 3.83 12.48
CA ILE A 378 -19.40 2.39 12.66
C ILE A 378 -18.99 1.63 11.40
N GLN A 379 -19.42 2.08 10.23
CA GLN A 379 -19.09 1.46 8.96
C GLN A 379 -17.56 1.40 8.72
N THR A 380 -16.87 2.50 8.97
CA THR A 380 -15.42 2.60 8.84
C THR A 380 -14.70 1.67 9.80
N ALA A 381 -15.10 1.65 11.09
CA ALA A 381 -14.49 0.80 12.11
C ALA A 381 -14.64 -0.71 11.83
N ASN A 382 -15.63 -1.08 11.00
CA ASN A 382 -15.97 -2.48 10.67
C ASN A 382 -15.70 -2.82 9.19
N ASN A 383 -15.04 -1.97 8.43
CA ASN A 383 -14.77 -2.17 7.00
C ASN A 383 -16.02 -2.46 6.15
N MET A 384 -17.13 -1.84 6.50
CA MET A 384 -18.43 -2.09 5.86
C MET A 384 -18.63 -1.30 4.55
N GLY A 385 -17.78 -0.32 4.26
CA GLY A 385 -18.00 0.60 3.14
C GLY A 385 -19.31 1.38 3.32
N ARG A 386 -20.20 1.35 2.32
CA ARG A 386 -21.55 1.96 2.41
C ARG A 386 -22.64 0.96 2.82
N ARG A 387 -22.28 -0.27 3.16
CA ARG A 387 -23.28 -1.27 3.58
C ARG A 387 -23.88 -0.90 4.92
N THR A 388 -25.20 -1.06 5.02
CA THR A 388 -25.97 -0.79 6.25
C THR A 388 -26.52 -2.07 6.90
N VAL A 389 -26.43 -3.19 6.19
CA VAL A 389 -26.94 -4.48 6.66
C VAL A 389 -25.96 -5.07 7.68
N ILE A 390 -26.48 -5.42 8.87
CA ILE A 390 -25.79 -6.11 9.94
C ILE A 390 -26.56 -7.40 10.27
N GLN A 391 -25.86 -8.41 10.79
CA GLN A 391 -26.46 -9.71 11.10
C GLN A 391 -26.53 -9.93 12.60
N ILE A 392 -27.60 -10.55 13.08
CA ILE A 392 -27.73 -10.94 14.49
C ILE A 392 -26.53 -11.82 14.88
N GLY A 393 -25.93 -11.52 16.03
CA GLY A 393 -24.73 -12.20 16.51
C GLY A 393 -23.42 -11.67 15.93
N GLN A 394 -23.44 -10.76 14.96
CA GLN A 394 -22.25 -10.11 14.44
C GLN A 394 -21.61 -9.24 15.52
N ASN A 395 -20.27 -9.32 15.66
CA ASN A 395 -19.53 -8.40 16.53
C ASN A 395 -19.13 -7.15 15.73
N LEU A 396 -19.59 -5.99 16.19
CA LEU A 396 -19.24 -4.69 15.64
C LEU A 396 -18.29 -3.96 16.58
N ARG A 397 -17.23 -3.40 16.02
CA ARG A 397 -16.36 -2.45 16.70
C ARG A 397 -17.03 -1.09 16.65
N ILE A 398 -17.38 -0.57 17.81
CA ILE A 398 -18.02 0.73 17.96
C ILE A 398 -16.98 1.71 18.48
N PRO A 399 -16.60 2.75 17.71
CA PRO A 399 -15.70 3.78 18.22
C PRO A 399 -16.35 4.46 19.44
N THR A 400 -15.62 4.56 20.52
CA THR A 400 -16.06 5.37 21.66
C THR A 400 -15.70 6.83 21.39
N ARG A 401 -16.61 7.73 21.73
CA ARG A 401 -16.30 9.15 21.80
C ARG A 401 -15.25 9.30 22.91
N THR A 402 -14.08 9.81 22.61
CA THR A 402 -13.22 10.37 23.63
C THR A 402 -13.87 11.67 24.00
N ASP A 403 -14.47 11.73 25.18
CA ASP A 403 -14.91 12.99 25.76
C ASP A 403 -13.66 13.88 25.88
N ASP A 404 -13.69 15.02 25.21
CA ASP A 404 -12.74 16.13 25.41
C ASP A 404 -13.02 16.78 26.76
#